data_7d3fa7bd21742efca2f0681c232a296c
#
_entry.id   7d3fa7bd21742efca2f0681c232a296c
#
_cell.length_a   1.000
_cell.length_b   1.000
_cell.length_c   1.000
_cell.angle_alpha   90.00
_cell.angle_beta   90.00
_cell.angle_gamma   90.00
#
_symmetry.space_group_name_H-M   'P 1'
#
loop_
_entity.id
_entity.type
_entity.pdbx_description
1 polymer ?
#
loop_
_entity_poly.entity_id
_entity_poly.type
_entity_poly.pdbx_seq_one_letter_code
_entity_poly.pdbx_strand_id
1 'polypeptide(L)'
;MTAESVKISAPPKNLPVSTVEGREQARLIRESFAEIEPKADEVAQYFYGVLFVVAPDCRDLFPVTMASQRSRLLRALVYVVQMVDRPDELITFLGQLGRDHRKFAVVSRHYDAVGVALLAALKRFLKQKWTPEVESAWTTAYGLIAKTMREAAQAETGPASWSARVLDHRKLSRDVAMVRVQTEGLLPFRAGSYVSVEVPQRPRMWRYLSPATAPRGDGRMTFHVRAVPGGWVSGAIVNHTKPGDTWRLGPAMGTLNVRPTATRKRLLMIAGGTGVTPFVSILDDLAHWKRNPPVHLFFGGRRPEDLYALDDLRRLTAVSKWLTVTPVTEEGAIPGGDRGTLAHAVTQRGGWKDHDILVSGSPEMIRATIAKLLTAGIELERIRFDPFTLD
;
A
#
# COMPACT_ATOMS: atom_id res chain seq x y z
N MET A 1 -18.04 10.38 40.54
CA MET A 1 -16.89 10.85 39.72
C MET A 1 -17.28 10.64 38.28
N THR A 2 -17.64 11.72 37.62
CA THR A 2 -18.22 11.79 36.28
C THR A 2 -17.11 11.66 35.21
N ALA A 3 -17.30 10.77 34.26
CA ALA A 3 -16.40 10.57 33.13
C ALA A 3 -16.49 11.80 32.21
N GLU A 4 -15.41 12.58 32.13
CA GLU A 4 -15.24 13.62 31.12
C GLU A 4 -14.98 12.98 29.76
N SER A 5 -15.92 13.17 28.85
CA SER A 5 -15.79 12.83 27.43
C SER A 5 -14.74 13.72 26.78
N VAL A 6 -13.60 13.18 26.44
CA VAL A 6 -12.59 13.85 25.60
C VAL A 6 -13.22 14.09 24.23
N LYS A 7 -13.56 15.34 23.95
CA LYS A 7 -13.99 15.80 22.61
C LYS A 7 -12.79 15.71 21.66
N ILE A 8 -12.82 14.73 20.76
CA ILE A 8 -11.92 14.67 19.63
C ILE A 8 -12.23 15.86 18.73
N SER A 9 -11.35 16.87 18.73
CA SER A 9 -11.42 18.01 17.85
C SER A 9 -11.31 17.51 16.40
N ALA A 10 -12.30 17.88 15.57
CA ALA A 10 -12.27 17.58 14.14
C ALA A 10 -11.00 18.19 13.51
N PRO A 11 -10.37 17.50 12.54
CA PRO A 11 -9.20 18.04 11.84
C PRO A 11 -9.56 19.37 11.16
N PRO A 12 -8.61 20.32 11.04
CA PRO A 12 -8.88 21.60 10.44
C PRO A 12 -9.39 21.42 9.01
N LYS A 13 -10.65 21.77 8.81
CA LYS A 13 -11.24 21.89 7.48
C LYS A 13 -10.60 23.11 6.83
N ASN A 14 -9.76 22.91 5.84
CA ASN A 14 -9.38 23.80 4.75
C ASN A 14 -7.89 23.77 4.46
N LEU A 15 -7.52 23.00 3.45
CA LEU A 15 -6.50 23.42 2.49
C LEU A 15 -7.08 24.61 1.72
N PRO A 16 -6.33 25.73 1.55
CA PRO A 16 -6.85 26.94 0.91
C PRO A 16 -7.09 26.81 -0.61
N VAL A 17 -7.17 25.62 -1.16
CA VAL A 17 -7.33 25.37 -2.62
C VAL A 17 -8.67 25.85 -3.17
N SER A 18 -9.67 26.10 -2.33
CA SER A 18 -10.92 26.73 -2.75
C SER A 18 -10.78 28.24 -3.02
N THR A 19 -9.69 28.85 -2.58
CA THR A 19 -9.39 30.27 -2.80
C THR A 19 -8.60 30.48 -4.09
N VAL A 20 -8.61 31.70 -4.63
CA VAL A 20 -7.80 32.10 -5.78
C VAL A 20 -6.31 31.89 -5.47
N GLU A 21 -5.87 32.26 -4.26
CA GLU A 21 -4.51 32.08 -3.78
C GLU A 21 -4.08 30.62 -3.72
N GLY A 22 -4.94 29.74 -3.25
CA GLY A 22 -4.64 28.30 -3.19
C GLY A 22 -4.50 27.67 -4.58
N ARG A 23 -5.29 28.11 -5.56
CA ARG A 23 -5.13 27.66 -6.96
C ARG A 23 -3.83 28.13 -7.57
N GLU A 24 -3.43 29.36 -7.29
CA GLU A 24 -2.16 29.90 -7.75
C GLU A 24 -0.96 29.17 -7.13
N GLN A 25 -0.98 28.88 -5.85
CA GLN A 25 0.04 28.07 -5.18
C GLN A 25 0.14 26.67 -5.79
N ALA A 26 -0.99 26.02 -6.05
CA ALA A 26 -1.02 24.71 -6.71
C ALA A 26 -0.42 24.74 -8.12
N ARG A 27 -0.69 25.81 -8.89
CA ARG A 27 -0.11 26.04 -10.21
C ARG A 27 1.41 26.18 -10.14
N LEU A 28 1.90 27.05 -9.25
CA LEU A 28 3.34 27.28 -9.05
C LEU A 28 4.08 26.00 -8.67
N ILE A 29 3.51 25.19 -7.79
CA ILE A 29 4.08 23.89 -7.40
C ILE A 29 4.18 22.94 -8.59
N ARG A 30 3.11 22.81 -9.39
CA ARG A 30 3.10 21.92 -10.57
C ARG A 30 4.10 22.37 -11.63
N GLU A 31 4.10 23.65 -11.99
CA GLU A 31 5.00 24.20 -12.99
C GLU A 31 6.47 24.07 -12.58
N SER A 32 6.79 24.43 -11.34
CA SER A 32 8.16 24.31 -10.83
C SER A 32 8.60 22.83 -10.69
N PHE A 33 7.68 21.91 -10.33
CA PHE A 33 8.00 20.49 -10.26
C PHE A 33 8.28 19.90 -11.65
N ALA A 34 7.48 20.25 -12.66
CA ALA A 34 7.68 19.80 -14.05
C ALA A 34 9.06 20.19 -14.60
N GLU A 35 9.64 21.31 -14.17
CA GLU A 35 10.97 21.76 -14.56
C GLU A 35 12.11 20.87 -14.02
N ILE A 36 11.91 20.29 -12.84
CA ILE A 36 12.93 19.43 -12.20
C ILE A 36 12.70 17.94 -12.42
N GLU A 37 11.52 17.53 -12.88
CA GLU A 37 11.15 16.14 -13.11
C GLU A 37 12.16 15.40 -14.02
N PRO A 38 12.69 15.97 -15.12
CA PRO A 38 13.70 15.33 -15.94
C PRO A 38 15.02 15.02 -15.20
N LYS A 39 15.28 15.68 -14.06
CA LYS A 39 16.46 15.52 -13.20
C LYS A 39 16.12 14.95 -11.83
N ALA A 40 14.99 14.28 -11.73
CA ALA A 40 14.42 13.85 -10.45
C ALA A 40 15.41 13.03 -9.60
N ASP A 41 16.20 12.11 -10.18
CA ASP A 41 17.19 11.33 -9.42
C ASP A 41 18.32 12.18 -8.86
N GLU A 42 18.81 13.17 -9.61
CA GLU A 42 19.83 14.14 -9.13
C GLU A 42 19.27 15.01 -8.00
N VAL A 43 18.01 15.46 -8.13
CA VAL A 43 17.29 16.21 -7.09
C VAL A 43 17.19 15.40 -5.82
N ALA A 44 16.78 14.13 -5.93
CA ALA A 44 16.68 13.25 -4.78
C ALA A 44 18.04 12.93 -4.16
N GLN A 45 19.09 12.76 -4.96
CA GLN A 45 20.45 12.57 -4.46
C GLN A 45 20.94 13.80 -3.67
N TYR A 46 20.73 14.99 -4.19
CA TYR A 46 21.09 16.24 -3.53
C TYR A 46 20.29 16.44 -2.24
N PHE A 47 18.98 16.17 -2.28
CA PHE A 47 18.09 16.20 -1.11
C PHE A 47 18.66 15.36 0.05
N TYR A 48 18.97 14.08 -0.20
CA TYR A 48 19.52 13.21 0.84
C TYR A 48 20.91 13.65 1.30
N GLY A 49 21.74 14.19 0.41
CA GLY A 49 23.01 14.78 0.79
C GLY A 49 22.85 15.92 1.80
N VAL A 50 21.94 16.85 1.54
CA VAL A 50 21.63 17.95 2.45
C VAL A 50 21.00 17.44 3.75
N LEU A 51 20.04 16.51 3.67
CA LEU A 51 19.38 15.94 4.85
C LEU A 51 20.40 15.34 5.83
N PHE A 52 21.35 14.56 5.34
CA PHE A 52 22.35 13.92 6.20
C PHE A 52 23.43 14.89 6.74
N VAL A 53 23.57 16.05 6.12
CA VAL A 53 24.41 17.15 6.67
C VAL A 53 23.64 17.89 7.76
N VAL A 54 22.37 18.22 7.53
CA VAL A 54 21.54 18.99 8.49
C VAL A 54 21.14 18.13 9.71
N ALA A 55 20.86 16.86 9.49
CA ALA A 55 20.47 15.90 10.53
C ALA A 55 21.21 14.56 10.33
N PRO A 56 22.47 14.47 10.79
CA PRO A 56 23.28 13.26 10.59
C PRO A 56 22.66 11.98 11.17
N ASP A 57 21.93 12.10 12.28
CA ASP A 57 21.20 11.00 12.92
C ASP A 57 20.10 10.39 12.02
N CYS A 58 19.58 11.16 11.07
CA CYS A 58 18.66 10.63 10.07
C CYS A 58 19.28 9.51 9.22
N ARG A 59 20.60 9.50 9.02
CA ARG A 59 21.28 8.47 8.21
C ARG A 59 20.99 7.06 8.71
N ASP A 60 20.86 6.90 10.02
CA ASP A 60 20.59 5.61 10.65
C ASP A 60 19.17 5.09 10.43
N LEU A 61 18.26 5.92 9.98
CA LEU A 61 16.88 5.52 9.65
C LEU A 61 16.79 4.87 8.26
N PHE A 62 17.81 5.03 7.41
CA PHE A 62 17.80 4.60 6.02
C PHE A 62 18.69 3.38 5.76
N PRO A 63 18.38 2.55 4.75
CA PRO A 63 19.25 1.45 4.35
C PRO A 63 20.57 1.95 3.79
N VAL A 64 21.56 1.05 3.69
CA VAL A 64 22.87 1.38 3.11
C VAL A 64 22.73 1.83 1.65
N THR A 65 21.94 1.11 0.87
CA THR A 65 21.65 1.41 -0.54
C THR A 65 20.45 2.36 -0.65
N MET A 66 20.67 3.57 -1.19
CA MET A 66 19.65 4.61 -1.27
C MET A 66 18.82 4.64 -2.55
N ALA A 67 19.14 3.80 -3.56
CA ALA A 67 18.48 3.84 -4.86
C ALA A 67 16.95 3.68 -4.78
N SER A 68 16.47 2.64 -4.08
CA SER A 68 15.04 2.43 -3.89
C SER A 68 14.39 3.54 -3.06
N GLN A 69 15.11 4.11 -2.11
CA GLN A 69 14.61 5.18 -1.25
C GLN A 69 14.45 6.50 -2.03
N ARG A 70 15.40 6.82 -2.93
CA ARG A 70 15.26 7.97 -3.86
C ARG A 70 14.01 7.83 -4.72
N SER A 71 13.80 6.66 -5.31
CA SER A 71 12.58 6.40 -6.11
C SER A 71 11.29 6.53 -5.32
N ARG A 72 11.27 6.12 -4.04
CA ARG A 72 10.08 6.29 -3.15
C ARG A 72 9.79 7.75 -2.86
N LEU A 73 10.82 8.54 -2.53
CA LEU A 73 10.67 9.97 -2.30
C LEU A 73 10.07 10.66 -3.52
N LEU A 74 10.63 10.37 -4.71
CA LEU A 74 10.15 10.99 -5.95
C LEU A 74 8.68 10.64 -6.24
N ARG A 75 8.30 9.37 -6.10
CA ARG A 75 6.90 8.96 -6.29
C ARG A 75 5.96 9.62 -5.29
N ALA A 76 6.37 9.75 -4.02
CA ALA A 76 5.58 10.46 -3.02
C ALA A 76 5.42 11.94 -3.36
N LEU A 77 6.49 12.61 -3.84
CA LEU A 77 6.43 14.00 -4.30
C LEU A 77 5.52 14.15 -5.53
N VAL A 78 5.66 13.29 -6.53
CA VAL A 78 4.75 13.27 -7.70
C VAL A 78 3.30 13.14 -7.26
N TYR A 79 3.01 12.19 -6.35
CA TYR A 79 1.65 12.00 -5.86
C TYR A 79 1.11 13.26 -5.14
N VAL A 80 1.91 13.86 -4.26
CA VAL A 80 1.53 15.10 -3.56
C VAL A 80 1.23 16.22 -4.57
N VAL A 81 2.10 16.41 -5.57
CA VAL A 81 1.92 17.44 -6.62
C VAL A 81 0.67 17.19 -7.46
N GLN A 82 0.36 15.92 -7.77
CA GLN A 82 -0.86 15.55 -8.50
C GLN A 82 -2.13 15.76 -7.68
N MET A 83 -2.06 15.59 -6.34
CA MET A 83 -3.19 15.68 -5.42
C MET A 83 -3.34 17.03 -4.74
N VAL A 84 -2.50 18.01 -5.09
CA VAL A 84 -2.50 19.32 -4.41
C VAL A 84 -3.85 20.05 -4.47
N ASP A 85 -4.67 19.79 -5.46
CA ASP A 85 -6.03 20.32 -5.63
C ASP A 85 -7.15 19.39 -5.11
N ARG A 86 -6.80 18.24 -4.52
CA ARG A 86 -7.72 17.27 -3.89
C ARG A 86 -7.42 17.10 -2.40
N PRO A 87 -7.75 18.10 -1.59
CA PRO A 87 -7.30 18.19 -0.20
C PRO A 87 -7.71 16.99 0.65
N ASP A 88 -8.93 16.47 0.51
CA ASP A 88 -9.43 15.37 1.34
C ASP A 88 -8.66 14.06 1.07
N GLU A 89 -8.37 13.78 -0.19
CA GLU A 89 -7.57 12.62 -0.60
C GLU A 89 -6.12 12.77 -0.11
N LEU A 90 -5.55 13.96 -0.26
CA LEU A 90 -4.18 14.25 0.17
C LEU A 90 -4.02 14.15 1.69
N ILE A 91 -4.94 14.71 2.48
CA ILE A 91 -4.94 14.62 3.95
C ILE A 91 -5.05 13.15 4.39
N THR A 92 -5.91 12.38 3.76
CA THR A 92 -6.06 10.95 4.04
C THR A 92 -4.75 10.19 3.82
N PHE A 93 -4.12 10.42 2.67
CA PHE A 93 -2.82 9.83 2.33
C PHE A 93 -1.71 10.25 3.30
N LEU A 94 -1.58 11.55 3.57
CA LEU A 94 -0.55 12.09 4.50
C LEU A 94 -0.76 11.58 5.93
N GLY A 95 -2.01 11.43 6.36
CA GLY A 95 -2.33 10.83 7.66
C GLY A 95 -1.88 9.37 7.75
N GLN A 96 -2.11 8.57 6.71
CA GLN A 96 -1.62 7.20 6.65
C GLN A 96 -0.09 7.14 6.63
N LEU A 97 0.53 8.01 5.83
CA LEU A 97 1.98 8.09 5.73
C LEU A 97 2.63 8.51 7.06
N GLY A 98 2.03 9.45 7.78
CA GLY A 98 2.49 9.88 9.10
C GLY A 98 2.44 8.74 10.13
N ARG A 99 1.35 7.99 10.17
CA ARG A 99 1.24 6.78 11.03
C ARG A 99 2.30 5.73 10.66
N ASP A 100 2.51 5.49 9.36
CA ASP A 100 3.50 4.53 8.89
C ASP A 100 4.95 4.95 9.22
N HIS A 101 5.22 6.24 9.26
CA HIS A 101 6.55 6.77 9.61
C HIS A 101 6.96 6.51 11.08
N ARG A 102 6.00 6.25 11.98
CA ARG A 102 6.30 5.91 13.39
C ARG A 102 7.24 4.72 13.54
N LYS A 103 7.14 3.72 12.64
CA LYS A 103 8.00 2.52 12.64
C LYS A 103 9.48 2.81 12.44
N PHE A 104 9.81 3.98 11.85
CA PHE A 104 11.18 4.44 11.66
C PHE A 104 11.72 5.27 12.85
N ALA A 105 10.95 5.42 13.92
CA ALA A 105 11.28 6.27 15.07
C ALA A 105 11.54 7.75 14.67
N VAL A 106 10.80 8.25 13.66
CA VAL A 106 10.89 9.65 13.23
C VAL A 106 10.37 10.57 14.33
N VAL A 107 11.13 11.61 14.65
CA VAL A 107 10.79 12.65 15.62
C VAL A 107 10.55 13.99 14.93
N SER A 108 9.94 14.96 15.64
CA SER A 108 9.53 16.24 15.05
C SER A 108 10.65 16.98 14.33
N ARG A 109 11.88 17.03 14.89
CA ARG A 109 13.04 17.69 14.27
C ARG A 109 13.42 17.08 12.91
N HIS A 110 13.12 15.81 12.65
CA HIS A 110 13.40 15.18 11.37
C HIS A 110 12.52 15.76 10.25
N TYR A 111 11.27 16.11 10.54
CA TYR A 111 10.41 16.79 9.58
C TYR A 111 10.96 18.19 9.22
N ASP A 112 11.49 18.91 10.21
CA ASP A 112 12.06 20.23 9.97
C ASP A 112 13.32 20.12 9.08
N ALA A 113 14.19 19.14 9.34
CA ALA A 113 15.37 18.85 8.52
C ALA A 113 15.01 18.43 7.08
N VAL A 114 13.95 17.64 6.92
CA VAL A 114 13.41 17.26 5.59
C VAL A 114 12.93 18.49 4.84
N GLY A 115 12.25 19.44 5.51
CA GLY A 115 11.83 20.71 4.91
C GLY A 115 13.01 21.53 4.39
N VAL A 116 14.03 21.71 5.21
CA VAL A 116 15.27 22.39 4.82
C VAL A 116 15.92 21.73 3.61
N ALA A 117 16.04 20.41 3.63
CA ALA A 117 16.65 19.66 2.54
C ALA A 117 15.84 19.74 1.24
N LEU A 118 14.49 19.69 1.33
CA LEU A 118 13.61 19.80 0.17
C LEU A 118 13.73 21.18 -0.49
N LEU A 119 13.59 22.25 0.30
CA LEU A 119 13.66 23.61 -0.22
C LEU A 119 15.06 23.91 -0.81
N ALA A 120 16.13 23.42 -0.18
CA ALA A 120 17.49 23.56 -0.71
C ALA A 120 17.66 22.83 -2.05
N ALA A 121 17.10 21.61 -2.20
CA ALA A 121 17.15 20.87 -3.45
C ALA A 121 16.36 21.58 -4.56
N LEU A 122 15.13 22.02 -4.28
CA LEU A 122 14.31 22.76 -5.24
C LEU A 122 15.02 24.04 -5.70
N LYS A 123 15.53 24.85 -4.77
CA LYS A 123 16.28 26.07 -5.07
C LYS A 123 17.50 25.82 -5.97
N ARG A 124 18.26 24.76 -5.67
CA ARG A 124 19.46 24.38 -6.43
C ARG A 124 19.15 24.05 -7.88
N PHE A 125 18.05 23.35 -8.14
CA PHE A 125 17.72 22.83 -9.47
C PHE A 125 16.83 23.78 -10.29
N LEU A 126 15.99 24.59 -9.65
CA LEU A 126 15.17 25.62 -10.31
C LEU A 126 15.96 26.88 -10.71
N LYS A 127 17.04 27.18 -10.01
CA LYS A 127 17.92 28.36 -10.31
C LYS A 127 17.12 29.67 -10.39
N GLN A 128 17.10 30.36 -11.55
CA GLN A 128 16.37 31.61 -11.75
C GLN A 128 14.84 31.47 -11.66
N LYS A 129 14.31 30.27 -11.81
CA LYS A 129 12.87 29.99 -11.63
C LYS A 129 12.46 29.84 -10.16
N TRP A 130 13.41 29.85 -9.23
CA TRP A 130 13.17 29.91 -7.79
C TRP A 130 12.88 31.35 -7.36
N THR A 131 11.62 31.78 -7.54
CA THR A 131 11.15 33.10 -7.11
C THR A 131 10.64 33.10 -5.67
N PRO A 132 10.45 34.25 -5.02
CA PRO A 132 9.85 34.32 -3.68
C PRO A 132 8.46 33.66 -3.61
N GLU A 133 7.66 33.75 -4.67
CA GLU A 133 6.33 33.16 -4.76
C GLU A 133 6.42 31.64 -4.80
N VAL A 134 7.36 31.07 -5.57
CA VAL A 134 7.64 29.62 -5.63
C VAL A 134 8.15 29.12 -4.28
N GLU A 135 9.07 29.87 -3.64
CA GLU A 135 9.55 29.52 -2.30
C GLU A 135 8.44 29.52 -1.26
N SER A 136 7.57 30.53 -1.28
CA SER A 136 6.41 30.63 -0.39
C SER A 136 5.43 29.47 -0.61
N ALA A 137 5.12 29.13 -1.87
CA ALA A 137 4.21 28.03 -2.21
C ALA A 137 4.74 26.68 -1.69
N TRP A 138 6.00 26.36 -1.91
CA TRP A 138 6.61 25.11 -1.43
C TRP A 138 6.76 25.07 0.08
N THR A 139 7.09 26.19 0.74
CA THR A 139 7.17 26.28 2.19
C THR A 139 5.81 26.03 2.83
N THR A 140 4.77 26.65 2.31
CA THR A 140 3.38 26.44 2.78
C THR A 140 2.93 25.00 2.59
N ALA A 141 3.13 24.44 1.39
CA ALA A 141 2.77 23.07 1.09
C ALA A 141 3.51 22.06 1.97
N TYR A 142 4.82 22.23 2.14
CA TYR A 142 5.60 21.35 3.02
C TYR A 142 5.18 21.49 4.48
N GLY A 143 4.93 22.71 4.96
CA GLY A 143 4.44 22.95 6.32
C GLY A 143 3.15 22.19 6.63
N LEU A 144 2.21 22.17 5.68
CA LEU A 144 0.97 21.42 5.77
C LEU A 144 1.22 19.90 5.78
N ILE A 145 2.09 19.41 4.88
CA ILE A 145 2.47 17.98 4.82
C ILE A 145 3.04 17.55 6.18
N ALA A 146 4.05 18.26 6.67
CA ALA A 146 4.72 17.96 7.93
C ALA A 146 3.76 18.02 9.13
N LYS A 147 2.87 19.02 9.17
CA LYS A 147 1.84 19.16 10.21
C LYS A 147 0.89 17.97 10.20
N THR A 148 0.29 17.67 9.05
CA THR A 148 -0.68 16.56 8.91
C THR A 148 -0.08 15.21 9.32
N MET A 149 1.17 14.94 8.87
CA MET A 149 1.87 13.71 9.21
C MET A 149 2.20 13.63 10.70
N ARG A 150 2.68 14.72 11.33
CA ARG A 150 2.97 14.76 12.78
C ARG A 150 1.73 14.57 13.61
N GLU A 151 0.65 15.27 13.30
CA GLU A 151 -0.64 15.15 14.02
C GLU A 151 -1.19 13.72 13.95
N ALA A 152 -1.17 13.11 12.76
CA ALA A 152 -1.61 11.73 12.59
C ALA A 152 -0.72 10.73 13.34
N ALA A 153 0.60 10.95 13.38
CA ALA A 153 1.53 10.12 14.12
C ALA A 153 1.33 10.24 15.64
N GLN A 154 1.07 11.45 16.15
CA GLN A 154 0.85 11.72 17.56
C GLN A 154 -0.51 11.24 18.07
N ALA A 155 -1.54 11.28 17.23
CA ALA A 155 -2.88 10.80 17.57
C ALA A 155 -2.95 9.27 17.72
N GLU A 156 -1.96 8.56 17.22
CA GLU A 156 -1.93 7.09 17.28
C GLU A 156 -1.35 6.60 18.59
N THR A 157 -2.16 5.95 19.42
CA THR A 157 -1.79 5.49 20.77
C THR A 157 -1.18 4.09 20.80
N GLY A 158 -1.35 3.29 19.73
CA GLY A 158 -0.81 1.94 19.65
C GLY A 158 0.72 1.88 19.43
N PRO A 159 1.33 0.71 19.45
CA PRO A 159 2.73 0.52 19.11
C PRO A 159 3.07 1.06 17.71
N ALA A 160 4.28 1.57 17.53
CA ALA A 160 4.77 2.00 16.22
C ALA A 160 5.07 0.80 15.29
N SER A 161 5.38 -0.34 15.86
CA SER A 161 5.56 -1.64 15.19
C SER A 161 5.39 -2.78 16.19
N TRP A 162 5.09 -3.96 15.68
CA TRP A 162 4.95 -5.20 16.44
C TRP A 162 6.11 -6.13 16.12
N SER A 163 6.71 -6.72 17.15
CA SER A 163 7.61 -7.86 17.02
C SER A 163 6.78 -9.10 16.64
N ALA A 164 7.27 -9.90 15.70
CA ALA A 164 6.59 -11.09 15.22
C ALA A 164 7.56 -12.24 15.00
N ARG A 165 7.42 -13.30 15.80
CA ARG A 165 8.25 -14.49 15.69
C ARG A 165 7.79 -15.39 14.56
N VAL A 166 8.68 -15.81 13.69
CA VAL A 166 8.40 -16.80 12.64
C VAL A 166 8.20 -18.16 13.30
N LEU A 167 7.03 -18.75 13.06
CA LEU A 167 6.66 -20.08 13.56
C LEU A 167 6.92 -21.17 12.52
N ASP A 168 6.69 -20.85 11.23
CA ASP A 168 6.79 -21.81 10.14
C ASP A 168 7.19 -21.10 8.85
N HIS A 169 7.97 -21.77 8.01
CA HIS A 169 8.36 -21.33 6.67
C HIS A 169 8.31 -22.53 5.74
N ARG A 170 7.47 -22.46 4.72
CA ARG A 170 7.29 -23.54 3.75
C ARG A 170 7.24 -22.98 2.32
N LYS A 171 8.01 -23.56 1.41
CA LYS A 171 7.90 -23.25 -0.02
C LYS A 171 6.61 -23.84 -0.58
N LEU A 172 5.82 -23.02 -1.25
CA LEU A 172 4.62 -23.40 -1.98
C LEU A 172 4.94 -23.66 -3.46
N SER A 173 5.96 -22.97 -4.01
CA SER A 173 6.54 -23.20 -5.33
C SER A 173 8.03 -22.85 -5.31
N ARG A 174 8.67 -22.85 -6.49
CA ARG A 174 10.09 -22.50 -6.62
C ARG A 174 10.38 -21.08 -6.07
N ASP A 175 9.46 -20.14 -6.29
CA ASP A 175 9.62 -18.72 -6.01
C ASP A 175 8.60 -18.17 -5.01
N VAL A 176 7.69 -18.99 -4.48
CA VAL A 176 6.69 -18.60 -3.48
C VAL A 176 6.89 -19.36 -2.18
N ALA A 177 6.89 -18.63 -1.07
CA ALA A 177 6.88 -19.20 0.27
C ALA A 177 5.67 -18.75 1.08
N MET A 178 5.17 -19.64 1.94
CA MET A 178 4.26 -19.34 3.03
C MET A 178 5.09 -19.15 4.30
N VAL A 179 4.85 -18.05 4.99
CA VAL A 179 5.48 -17.77 6.30
C VAL A 179 4.39 -17.51 7.31
N ARG A 180 4.41 -18.26 8.42
CA ARG A 180 3.51 -18.04 9.55
C ARG A 180 4.28 -17.38 10.68
N VAL A 181 3.71 -16.30 11.20
CA VAL A 181 4.30 -15.55 12.31
C VAL A 181 3.32 -15.44 13.48
N GLN A 182 3.86 -15.18 14.68
CA GLN A 182 3.13 -14.86 15.90
C GLN A 182 3.58 -13.49 16.38
N THR A 183 2.65 -12.52 16.49
CA THR A 183 2.95 -11.19 17.02
C THR A 183 3.01 -11.18 18.54
N GLU A 184 3.92 -10.38 19.08
CA GLU A 184 3.93 -10.00 20.48
C GLU A 184 2.88 -8.90 20.69
N GLY A 185 1.78 -9.26 21.33
CA GLY A 185 0.60 -8.42 21.41
C GLY A 185 -0.26 -8.45 20.13
N LEU A 186 -1.48 -7.97 20.24
CA LEU A 186 -2.44 -7.98 19.13
C LEU A 186 -2.16 -6.83 18.17
N LEU A 187 -1.82 -7.15 16.93
CA LEU A 187 -1.81 -6.18 15.84
C LEU A 187 -3.24 -6.09 15.26
N PRO A 188 -3.93 -4.95 15.43
CA PRO A 188 -5.26 -4.80 14.88
C PRO A 188 -5.21 -4.64 13.36
N PHE A 189 -5.92 -5.51 12.63
CA PHE A 189 -6.07 -5.39 11.17
C PHE A 189 -7.45 -5.89 10.74
N ARG A 190 -7.80 -5.65 9.49
CA ARG A 190 -9.00 -6.20 8.84
C ARG A 190 -8.59 -7.18 7.76
N ALA A 191 -9.42 -8.16 7.49
CA ALA A 191 -9.23 -9.01 6.32
C ALA A 191 -9.12 -8.15 5.05
N GLY A 192 -8.10 -8.44 4.23
CA GLY A 192 -7.76 -7.64 3.06
C GLY A 192 -6.77 -6.49 3.28
N SER A 193 -6.42 -6.16 4.52
CA SER A 193 -5.36 -5.19 4.83
C SER A 193 -3.98 -5.69 4.39
N TYR A 194 -3.02 -4.77 4.32
CA TYR A 194 -1.60 -5.07 4.25
C TYR A 194 -0.85 -4.43 5.42
N VAL A 195 0.31 -4.94 5.73
CA VAL A 195 1.25 -4.42 6.75
C VAL A 195 2.62 -4.23 6.12
N SER A 196 3.40 -3.28 6.63
CA SER A 196 4.81 -3.22 6.28
C SER A 196 5.60 -4.23 7.12
N VAL A 197 6.54 -4.93 6.49
CA VAL A 197 7.34 -5.99 7.10
C VAL A 197 8.81 -5.68 6.93
N GLU A 198 9.58 -5.78 8.00
CA GLU A 198 11.04 -5.78 8.02
C GLU A 198 11.54 -7.13 8.53
N VAL A 199 12.52 -7.69 7.86
CA VAL A 199 13.10 -8.99 8.20
C VAL A 199 14.57 -8.85 8.62
N PRO A 200 15.09 -9.70 9.53
CA PRO A 200 16.44 -9.56 10.06
C PRO A 200 17.53 -9.68 8.99
N GLN A 201 17.25 -10.40 7.89
CA GLN A 201 18.18 -10.56 6.78
C GLN A 201 18.35 -9.29 5.94
N ARG A 202 17.42 -8.32 6.05
CA ARG A 202 17.42 -7.04 5.31
C ARG A 202 16.94 -5.90 6.21
N PRO A 203 17.71 -5.50 7.20
CA PRO A 203 17.34 -4.46 8.15
C PRO A 203 17.11 -3.11 7.44
N ARG A 204 16.16 -2.33 7.93
CA ARG A 204 15.72 -1.03 7.39
C ARG A 204 15.11 -1.10 5.99
N MET A 205 14.85 -2.30 5.46
CA MET A 205 14.22 -2.51 4.15
C MET A 205 12.82 -3.08 4.35
N TRP A 206 11.85 -2.19 4.49
CA TRP A 206 10.46 -2.57 4.68
C TRP A 206 9.78 -2.91 3.34
N ARG A 207 8.86 -3.89 3.37
CA ARG A 207 8.00 -4.26 2.24
C ARG A 207 6.57 -4.45 2.72
N TYR A 208 5.61 -4.06 1.88
CA TYR A 208 4.20 -4.30 2.15
C TYR A 208 3.83 -5.73 1.78
N LEU A 209 3.19 -6.42 2.72
CA LEU A 209 2.68 -7.77 2.56
C LEU A 209 1.26 -7.84 3.11
N SER A 210 0.37 -8.53 2.41
CA SER A 210 -0.98 -8.79 2.89
C SER A 210 -1.02 -10.13 3.64
N PRO A 211 -1.61 -10.18 4.85
CA PRO A 211 -1.90 -11.45 5.51
C PRO A 211 -2.86 -12.29 4.66
N ALA A 212 -2.64 -13.61 4.63
CA ALA A 212 -3.50 -14.60 4.01
C ALA A 212 -4.55 -15.17 4.98
N THR A 213 -4.54 -14.75 6.23
CA THR A 213 -5.48 -15.17 7.27
C THR A 213 -6.35 -14.01 7.70
N ALA A 214 -7.61 -14.29 8.06
CA ALA A 214 -8.47 -13.33 8.74
C ALA A 214 -7.89 -12.94 10.11
N PRO A 215 -8.26 -11.77 10.67
CA PRO A 215 -7.88 -11.39 12.02
C PRO A 215 -8.32 -12.42 13.05
N ARG A 216 -7.40 -12.88 13.88
CA ARG A 216 -7.65 -13.81 14.97
C ARG A 216 -7.10 -13.23 16.27
N GLY A 217 -7.79 -13.51 17.37
CA GLY A 217 -7.39 -13.02 18.69
C GLY A 217 -6.08 -13.63 19.23
N ASP A 218 -5.51 -14.63 18.53
CA ASP A 218 -4.27 -15.31 18.89
C ASP A 218 -3.02 -14.62 18.35
N GLY A 219 -3.15 -13.54 17.57
CA GLY A 219 -2.02 -12.80 16.99
C GLY A 219 -1.26 -13.54 15.89
N ARG A 220 -1.77 -14.67 15.40
CA ARG A 220 -1.16 -15.42 14.29
C ARG A 220 -1.52 -14.80 12.96
N MET A 221 -0.52 -14.69 12.10
CA MET A 221 -0.65 -14.19 10.73
C MET A 221 0.13 -15.10 9.78
N THR A 222 -0.43 -15.30 8.59
CA THR A 222 0.24 -16.06 7.52
C THR A 222 0.45 -15.14 6.33
N PHE A 223 1.63 -15.18 5.72
CA PHE A 223 1.97 -14.42 4.53
C PHE A 223 2.36 -15.37 3.40
N HIS A 224 1.92 -15.06 2.17
CA HIS A 224 2.45 -15.70 0.97
C HIS A 224 3.30 -14.69 0.22
N VAL A 225 4.56 -15.01 0.03
CA VAL A 225 5.55 -14.09 -0.53
C VAL A 225 6.18 -14.68 -1.76
N ARG A 226 6.20 -13.93 -2.87
CA ARG A 226 6.91 -14.31 -4.09
C ARG A 226 8.26 -13.59 -4.15
N ALA A 227 9.32 -14.32 -4.38
CA ALA A 227 10.63 -13.77 -4.73
C ALA A 227 10.56 -13.18 -6.15
N VAL A 228 10.70 -11.86 -6.25
CA VAL A 228 10.75 -11.19 -7.56
C VAL A 228 12.20 -10.99 -7.98
N PRO A 229 12.51 -11.04 -9.28
CA PRO A 229 13.85 -10.75 -9.78
C PRO A 229 14.36 -9.39 -9.28
N GLY A 230 15.58 -9.34 -8.73
CA GLY A 230 16.12 -8.11 -8.12
C GLY A 230 15.50 -7.70 -6.78
N GLY A 231 14.50 -8.40 -6.28
CA GLY A 231 13.84 -8.13 -5.00
C GLY A 231 14.63 -8.62 -3.80
N TRP A 232 15.35 -7.72 -3.14
CA TRP A 232 16.25 -8.06 -2.02
C TRP A 232 15.51 -8.62 -0.80
N VAL A 233 14.37 -8.03 -0.44
CA VAL A 233 13.59 -8.45 0.73
C VAL A 233 12.77 -9.70 0.42
N SER A 234 12.03 -9.72 -0.70
CA SER A 234 11.23 -10.89 -1.10
C SER A 234 12.09 -12.13 -1.32
N GLY A 235 13.26 -11.96 -1.96
CA GLY A 235 14.24 -13.04 -2.13
C GLY A 235 14.77 -13.54 -0.77
N ALA A 236 15.04 -12.64 0.18
CA ALA A 236 15.47 -13.02 1.53
C ALA A 236 14.36 -13.78 2.28
N ILE A 237 13.11 -13.31 2.19
CA ILE A 237 11.99 -13.99 2.83
C ILE A 237 11.82 -15.41 2.30
N VAL A 238 11.83 -15.59 0.98
CA VAL A 238 11.59 -16.90 0.35
C VAL A 238 12.73 -17.88 0.57
N ASN A 239 13.99 -17.40 0.64
CA ASN A 239 15.15 -18.30 0.62
C ASN A 239 15.92 -18.36 1.95
N HIS A 240 15.75 -17.39 2.84
CA HIS A 240 16.61 -17.28 4.04
C HIS A 240 15.84 -17.14 5.36
N THR A 241 14.52 -16.89 5.34
CA THR A 241 13.70 -16.90 6.55
C THR A 241 13.62 -18.31 7.12
N LYS A 242 13.69 -18.42 8.44
CA LYS A 242 13.58 -19.69 9.16
C LYS A 242 12.73 -19.51 10.44
N PRO A 243 12.12 -20.59 10.95
CA PRO A 243 11.50 -20.59 12.27
C PRO A 243 12.43 -20.04 13.34
N GLY A 244 11.91 -19.17 14.21
CA GLY A 244 12.67 -18.47 15.24
C GLY A 244 13.15 -17.08 14.83
N ASP A 245 13.19 -16.72 13.55
CA ASP A 245 13.47 -15.34 13.13
C ASP A 245 12.43 -14.38 13.72
N THR A 246 12.86 -13.16 14.03
CA THR A 246 11.97 -12.10 14.48
C THR A 246 11.80 -11.07 13.39
N TRP A 247 10.58 -10.89 12.93
CA TRP A 247 10.15 -9.84 12.01
C TRP A 247 9.63 -8.63 12.76
N ARG A 248 9.66 -7.48 12.14
CA ARG A 248 8.93 -6.29 12.61
C ARG A 248 7.80 -5.99 11.64
N LEU A 249 6.59 -5.77 12.20
CA LEU A 249 5.40 -5.46 11.44
C LEU A 249 4.97 -4.03 11.78
N GLY A 250 4.72 -3.21 10.76
CA GLY A 250 4.10 -1.90 10.94
C GLY A 250 2.58 -2.00 11.10
N PRO A 251 1.90 -0.87 11.32
CA PRO A 251 0.44 -0.82 11.41
C PRO A 251 -0.22 -1.31 10.12
N ALA A 252 -1.44 -1.85 10.27
CA ALA A 252 -2.22 -2.31 9.13
C ALA A 252 -2.80 -1.13 8.34
N MET A 253 -2.76 -1.26 7.03
CA MET A 253 -3.25 -0.27 6.06
C MET A 253 -4.05 -0.96 4.96
N GLY A 254 -4.58 -0.19 4.03
CA GLY A 254 -5.26 -0.69 2.84
C GLY A 254 -6.77 -0.48 2.84
N THR A 255 -7.32 -0.59 1.65
CA THR A 255 -8.74 -0.33 1.36
C THR A 255 -9.52 -1.57 0.93
N LEU A 256 -8.83 -2.69 0.67
CA LEU A 256 -9.41 -3.97 0.22
C LEU A 256 -10.12 -4.71 1.37
N ASN A 257 -11.03 -4.05 2.07
CA ASN A 257 -11.80 -4.71 3.13
C ASN A 257 -13.28 -4.79 2.77
N VAL A 258 -13.93 -5.82 3.25
CA VAL A 258 -15.38 -6.03 3.11
C VAL A 258 -16.02 -5.82 4.48
N ARG A 259 -17.14 -5.10 4.52
CA ARG A 259 -17.89 -4.89 5.76
C ARG A 259 -19.23 -5.58 5.67
N PRO A 260 -19.74 -6.14 6.76
CA PRO A 260 -21.12 -6.57 6.83
C PRO A 260 -22.04 -5.38 6.56
N THR A 261 -22.84 -5.42 5.51
CA THR A 261 -23.85 -4.40 5.20
C THR A 261 -25.22 -5.06 5.14
N ALA A 262 -26.26 -4.28 5.39
CA ALA A 262 -27.65 -4.76 5.26
C ALA A 262 -27.98 -5.17 3.81
N THR A 263 -27.38 -4.51 2.83
CA THR A 263 -27.49 -4.82 1.41
C THR A 263 -26.36 -5.74 0.99
N ARG A 264 -26.69 -6.94 0.52
CA ARG A 264 -25.72 -7.93 -0.01
C ARG A 264 -25.26 -7.50 -1.40
N LYS A 265 -24.30 -6.61 -1.48
CA LYS A 265 -23.65 -6.31 -2.75
C LYS A 265 -22.83 -7.54 -3.18
N ARG A 266 -22.96 -7.90 -4.45
CA ARG A 266 -22.13 -8.95 -5.06
C ARG A 266 -20.68 -8.47 -5.11
N LEU A 267 -19.74 -9.38 -4.90
CA LEU A 267 -18.31 -9.07 -4.93
C LEU A 267 -17.65 -9.72 -6.14
N LEU A 268 -16.90 -8.92 -6.85
CA LEU A 268 -15.95 -9.38 -7.86
C LEU A 268 -14.53 -9.16 -7.33
N MET A 269 -13.77 -10.24 -7.21
CA MET A 269 -12.36 -10.20 -6.80
C MET A 269 -11.48 -10.60 -7.98
N ILE A 270 -10.44 -9.80 -8.28
CA ILE A 270 -9.53 -10.03 -9.41
C ILE A 270 -8.11 -10.06 -8.88
N ALA A 271 -7.49 -11.25 -8.88
CA ALA A 271 -6.20 -11.51 -8.26
C ALA A 271 -5.15 -11.98 -9.25
N GLY A 272 -3.99 -11.32 -9.30
CA GLY A 272 -2.83 -11.78 -10.06
C GLY A 272 -1.70 -12.30 -9.16
N GLY A 273 -1.28 -13.56 -9.35
CA GLY A 273 -0.18 -14.15 -8.59
C GLY A 273 -0.40 -14.08 -7.07
N THR A 274 0.59 -13.56 -6.31
CA THR A 274 0.45 -13.36 -4.85
C THR A 274 -0.53 -12.26 -4.46
N GLY A 275 -1.08 -11.50 -5.41
CA GLY A 275 -2.23 -10.61 -5.17
C GLY A 275 -3.50 -11.33 -4.71
N VAL A 276 -3.54 -12.65 -4.78
CA VAL A 276 -4.62 -13.46 -4.20
C VAL A 276 -4.62 -13.41 -2.65
N THR A 277 -3.48 -13.10 -2.03
CA THR A 277 -3.30 -13.17 -0.57
C THR A 277 -4.31 -12.35 0.23
N PRO A 278 -4.57 -11.05 -0.05
CA PRO A 278 -5.60 -10.30 0.66
C PRO A 278 -7.00 -10.89 0.47
N PHE A 279 -7.28 -11.51 -0.68
CA PHE A 279 -8.56 -12.16 -0.92
C PHE A 279 -8.72 -13.48 -0.18
N VAL A 280 -7.64 -14.25 -0.02
CA VAL A 280 -7.65 -15.44 0.87
C VAL A 280 -8.02 -15.03 2.29
N SER A 281 -7.47 -13.91 2.80
CA SER A 281 -7.84 -13.35 4.10
C SER A 281 -9.32 -12.96 4.17
N ILE A 282 -9.84 -12.27 3.13
CA ILE A 282 -11.26 -11.87 3.07
C ILE A 282 -12.17 -13.11 3.00
N LEU A 283 -11.80 -14.12 2.21
CA LEU A 283 -12.58 -15.36 2.08
C LEU A 283 -12.58 -16.16 3.39
N ASP A 284 -11.45 -16.18 4.11
CA ASP A 284 -11.34 -16.78 5.45
C ASP A 284 -12.26 -16.05 6.46
N ASP A 285 -12.34 -14.73 6.41
CA ASP A 285 -13.26 -13.92 7.23
C ASP A 285 -14.72 -14.19 6.85
N LEU A 286 -15.05 -14.11 5.56
CA LEU A 286 -16.39 -14.37 5.05
C LEU A 286 -16.91 -15.77 5.41
N ALA A 287 -16.06 -16.78 5.43
CA ALA A 287 -16.45 -18.15 5.80
C ALA A 287 -17.05 -18.25 7.22
N HIS A 288 -16.75 -17.28 8.09
CA HIS A 288 -17.29 -17.20 9.45
C HIS A 288 -18.57 -16.34 9.55
N TRP A 289 -19.00 -15.70 8.46
CA TRP A 289 -20.21 -14.88 8.49
C TRP A 289 -21.47 -15.77 8.39
N LYS A 290 -22.52 -15.39 9.13
CA LYS A 290 -23.82 -16.09 9.05
C LYS A 290 -24.48 -15.99 7.67
N ARG A 291 -24.20 -14.91 6.94
CA ARG A 291 -24.77 -14.61 5.62
C ARG A 291 -23.71 -13.97 4.74
N ASN A 292 -23.33 -14.65 3.67
CA ASN A 292 -22.29 -14.20 2.76
C ASN A 292 -22.85 -13.54 1.50
N PRO A 293 -22.22 -12.48 0.98
CA PRO A 293 -22.51 -12.01 -0.37
C PRO A 293 -22.08 -13.08 -1.39
N PRO A 294 -22.69 -13.13 -2.58
CA PRO A 294 -22.11 -13.86 -3.70
C PRO A 294 -20.76 -13.26 -4.09
N VAL A 295 -19.74 -14.13 -4.18
CA VAL A 295 -18.37 -13.75 -4.54
C VAL A 295 -17.93 -14.49 -5.80
N HIS A 296 -17.39 -13.74 -6.77
CA HIS A 296 -16.69 -14.32 -7.91
C HIS A 296 -15.22 -13.89 -7.85
N LEU A 297 -14.31 -14.84 -7.70
CA LEU A 297 -12.88 -14.62 -7.71
C LEU A 297 -12.28 -15.09 -9.04
N PHE A 298 -11.67 -14.17 -9.80
CA PHE A 298 -10.76 -14.50 -10.88
C PHE A 298 -9.34 -14.56 -10.32
N PHE A 299 -8.70 -15.71 -10.44
CA PHE A 299 -7.33 -15.92 -9.98
C PHE A 299 -6.43 -16.22 -11.17
N GLY A 300 -5.54 -15.28 -11.48
CA GLY A 300 -4.70 -15.35 -12.68
C GLY A 300 -3.21 -15.48 -12.41
N GLY A 301 -2.55 -16.11 -13.36
CA GLY A 301 -1.10 -16.24 -13.45
C GLY A 301 -0.67 -16.39 -14.91
N ARG A 302 0.64 -16.33 -15.15
CA ARG A 302 1.16 -16.55 -16.49
C ARG A 302 0.94 -18.01 -16.93
N ARG A 303 1.21 -18.95 -16.02
CA ARG A 303 1.10 -20.39 -16.22
C ARG A 303 0.29 -21.07 -15.12
N PRO A 304 -0.19 -22.30 -15.31
CA PRO A 304 -0.91 -23.05 -14.30
C PRO A 304 -0.18 -23.17 -12.95
N GLU A 305 1.14 -23.34 -12.96
CA GLU A 305 1.97 -23.45 -11.75
C GLU A 305 2.08 -22.16 -10.95
N ASP A 306 1.74 -21.00 -11.54
CA ASP A 306 1.67 -19.73 -10.84
C ASP A 306 0.45 -19.62 -9.93
N LEU A 307 -0.55 -20.45 -10.13
CA LEU A 307 -1.79 -20.48 -9.36
C LEU A 307 -1.66 -21.34 -8.08
N TYR A 308 -0.61 -21.07 -7.32
CA TYR A 308 -0.17 -21.86 -6.16
C TYR A 308 -1.25 -22.05 -5.08
N ALA A 309 -2.25 -21.17 -5.00
CA ALA A 309 -3.35 -21.23 -4.02
C ALA A 309 -4.64 -21.86 -4.59
N LEU A 310 -4.63 -22.31 -5.86
CA LEU A 310 -5.86 -22.75 -6.54
C LEU A 310 -6.50 -23.97 -5.89
N ASP A 311 -5.72 -24.93 -5.43
CA ASP A 311 -6.26 -26.14 -4.81
C ASP A 311 -6.94 -25.85 -3.45
N ASP A 312 -6.40 -24.90 -2.68
CA ASP A 312 -7.03 -24.43 -1.44
C ASP A 312 -8.34 -23.70 -1.75
N LEU A 313 -8.34 -22.85 -2.78
CA LEU A 313 -9.54 -22.14 -3.24
C LEU A 313 -10.62 -23.11 -3.76
N ARG A 314 -10.24 -24.15 -4.48
CA ARG A 314 -11.16 -25.21 -4.94
C ARG A 314 -11.77 -25.96 -3.77
N ARG A 315 -10.98 -26.30 -2.75
CA ARG A 315 -11.50 -26.91 -1.51
C ARG A 315 -12.51 -26.01 -0.82
N LEU A 316 -12.22 -24.71 -0.73
CA LEU A 316 -13.15 -23.74 -0.16
C LEU A 316 -14.44 -23.65 -0.98
N THR A 317 -14.36 -23.63 -2.32
CA THR A 317 -15.53 -23.60 -3.21
C THR A 317 -16.43 -24.81 -3.03
N ALA A 318 -15.87 -25.98 -2.79
CA ALA A 318 -16.63 -27.22 -2.60
C ALA A 318 -17.59 -27.16 -1.39
N VAL A 319 -17.24 -26.36 -0.36
CA VAL A 319 -18.04 -26.19 0.87
C VAL A 319 -18.77 -24.85 0.95
N SER A 320 -18.52 -23.93 0.01
CA SER A 320 -19.00 -22.54 0.04
C SER A 320 -19.80 -22.19 -1.20
N LYS A 321 -21.12 -22.40 -1.16
CA LYS A 321 -22.03 -22.11 -2.31
C LYS A 321 -22.06 -20.63 -2.75
N TRP A 322 -21.57 -19.72 -1.91
CA TRP A 322 -21.52 -18.29 -2.19
C TRP A 322 -20.26 -17.89 -2.97
N LEU A 323 -19.28 -18.80 -3.14
CA LEU A 323 -18.00 -18.54 -3.79
C LEU A 323 -17.91 -19.27 -5.14
N THR A 324 -17.56 -18.52 -6.18
CA THR A 324 -17.16 -19.05 -7.50
C THR A 324 -15.70 -18.63 -7.74
N VAL A 325 -14.86 -19.57 -8.17
CA VAL A 325 -13.46 -19.29 -8.54
C VAL A 325 -13.25 -19.66 -10.00
N THR A 326 -12.74 -18.69 -10.77
CA THR A 326 -12.32 -18.90 -12.17
C THR A 326 -10.81 -18.72 -12.26
N PRO A 327 -10.04 -19.79 -12.47
CA PRO A 327 -8.62 -19.66 -12.75
C PRO A 327 -8.40 -19.10 -14.17
N VAL A 328 -7.36 -18.26 -14.33
CA VAL A 328 -7.02 -17.63 -15.62
C VAL A 328 -5.53 -17.80 -15.87
N THR A 329 -5.16 -18.30 -17.06
CA THR A 329 -3.76 -18.46 -17.44
C THR A 329 -3.47 -17.84 -18.81
N GLU A 330 -2.35 -17.14 -18.95
CA GLU A 330 -1.94 -16.57 -20.24
C GLU A 330 -1.36 -17.67 -21.14
N GLU A 331 -0.55 -18.55 -20.56
CA GLU A 331 0.10 -19.68 -21.20
C GLU A 331 -0.39 -21.00 -20.57
N GLY A 332 -0.66 -21.98 -21.39
CA GLY A 332 -1.17 -23.29 -20.94
C GLY A 332 -2.69 -23.27 -20.64
N ALA A 333 -3.28 -24.44 -20.52
CA ALA A 333 -4.69 -24.62 -20.18
C ALA A 333 -4.83 -25.16 -18.78
N ILE A 334 -5.90 -24.76 -18.10
CA ILE A 334 -6.25 -25.25 -16.77
C ILE A 334 -7.72 -25.69 -16.74
N PRO A 335 -8.04 -26.86 -16.16
CA PRO A 335 -9.42 -27.35 -16.10
C PRO A 335 -10.36 -26.37 -15.41
N GLY A 336 -11.46 -26.00 -16.09
CA GLY A 336 -12.47 -25.07 -15.58
C GLY A 336 -12.02 -23.60 -15.57
N GLY A 337 -10.90 -23.27 -16.24
CA GLY A 337 -10.36 -21.92 -16.32
C GLY A 337 -10.48 -21.26 -17.69
N ASP A 338 -10.21 -19.97 -17.72
CA ASP A 338 -10.12 -19.14 -18.92
C ASP A 338 -8.67 -18.99 -19.37
N ARG A 339 -8.46 -18.74 -20.66
CA ARG A 339 -7.15 -18.44 -21.23
C ARG A 339 -7.05 -16.98 -21.63
N GLY A 340 -5.91 -16.35 -21.33
CA GLY A 340 -5.60 -14.95 -21.64
C GLY A 340 -5.29 -14.13 -20.41
N THR A 341 -5.26 -12.80 -20.56
CA THR A 341 -5.03 -11.89 -19.43
C THR A 341 -6.26 -11.80 -18.52
N LEU A 342 -6.04 -11.56 -17.22
CA LEU A 342 -7.13 -11.34 -16.26
C LEU A 342 -8.11 -10.26 -16.74
N ALA A 343 -7.59 -9.14 -17.22
CA ALA A 343 -8.39 -8.04 -17.72
C ALA A 343 -9.32 -8.47 -18.88
N HIS A 344 -8.84 -9.34 -19.77
CA HIS A 344 -9.63 -9.87 -20.88
C HIS A 344 -10.69 -10.88 -20.38
N ALA A 345 -10.29 -11.86 -19.57
CA ALA A 345 -11.20 -12.90 -19.07
C ALA A 345 -12.38 -12.30 -18.28
N VAL A 346 -12.09 -11.32 -17.40
CA VAL A 346 -13.12 -10.64 -16.62
C VAL A 346 -14.10 -9.87 -17.49
N THR A 347 -13.60 -9.07 -18.45
CA THR A 347 -14.48 -8.24 -19.30
C THR A 347 -15.25 -9.05 -20.33
N GLN A 348 -14.70 -10.16 -20.81
CA GLN A 348 -15.38 -11.07 -21.75
C GLN A 348 -16.61 -11.73 -21.10
N ARG A 349 -16.55 -12.09 -19.82
CA ARG A 349 -17.71 -12.64 -19.11
C ARG A 349 -18.77 -11.59 -18.81
N GLY A 350 -18.35 -10.34 -18.53
CA GLY A 350 -19.28 -9.21 -18.32
C GLY A 350 -20.21 -9.36 -17.11
N GLY A 351 -21.22 -8.50 -17.03
CA GLY A 351 -22.26 -8.59 -15.99
C GLY A 351 -21.85 -7.99 -14.62
N TRP A 352 -20.80 -7.16 -14.56
CA TRP A 352 -20.20 -6.70 -13.30
C TRP A 352 -20.67 -5.33 -12.79
N LYS A 353 -21.63 -4.67 -13.50
CA LYS A 353 -22.09 -3.32 -13.15
C LYS A 353 -22.65 -3.19 -11.72
N ASP A 354 -23.23 -4.26 -11.19
CA ASP A 354 -23.81 -4.28 -9.82
C ASP A 354 -22.88 -4.86 -8.76
N HIS A 355 -21.59 -5.08 -9.09
CA HIS A 355 -20.62 -5.65 -8.16
C HIS A 355 -19.75 -4.55 -7.53
N ASP A 356 -19.38 -4.74 -6.26
CA ASP A 356 -18.21 -4.09 -5.69
C ASP A 356 -16.98 -4.89 -6.16
N ILE A 357 -16.01 -4.20 -6.75
CA ILE A 357 -14.87 -4.81 -7.42
C ILE A 357 -13.60 -4.57 -6.61
N LEU A 358 -12.88 -5.65 -6.32
CA LEU A 358 -11.59 -5.61 -5.63
C LEU A 358 -10.51 -6.14 -6.57
N VAL A 359 -9.44 -5.38 -6.76
CA VAL A 359 -8.33 -5.75 -7.66
C VAL A 359 -7.02 -5.79 -6.88
N SER A 360 -6.26 -6.89 -7.00
CA SER A 360 -4.97 -7.04 -6.34
C SER A 360 -3.98 -7.82 -7.19
N GLY A 361 -2.73 -7.35 -7.28
CA GLY A 361 -1.68 -7.96 -8.08
C GLY A 361 -0.55 -7.00 -8.40
N SER A 362 0.16 -7.22 -9.51
CA SER A 362 1.19 -6.30 -9.96
C SER A 362 0.59 -4.95 -10.40
N PRO A 363 1.33 -3.84 -10.26
CA PRO A 363 0.86 -2.53 -10.70
C PRO A 363 0.41 -2.49 -12.17
N GLU A 364 1.11 -3.22 -13.02
CA GLU A 364 0.78 -3.33 -14.45
C GLU A 364 -0.56 -4.04 -14.67
N MET A 365 -0.76 -5.19 -14.00
CA MET A 365 -2.01 -5.93 -14.07
C MET A 365 -3.17 -5.12 -13.53
N ILE A 366 -3.00 -4.43 -12.40
CA ILE A 366 -4.03 -3.57 -11.81
C ILE A 366 -4.43 -2.47 -12.79
N ARG A 367 -3.47 -1.73 -13.37
CA ARG A 367 -3.75 -0.67 -14.35
C ARG A 367 -4.48 -1.20 -15.59
N ALA A 368 -4.00 -2.31 -16.15
CA ALA A 368 -4.63 -2.92 -17.32
C ALA A 368 -6.07 -3.38 -17.04
N THR A 369 -6.31 -3.94 -15.85
CA THR A 369 -7.64 -4.40 -15.43
C THR A 369 -8.59 -3.23 -15.22
N ILE A 370 -8.16 -2.19 -14.50
CA ILE A 370 -8.98 -0.99 -14.25
C ILE A 370 -9.33 -0.31 -15.58
N ALA A 371 -8.36 -0.10 -16.48
CA ALA A 371 -8.60 0.52 -17.77
C ALA A 371 -9.68 -0.23 -18.58
N LYS A 372 -9.61 -1.57 -18.62
CA LYS A 372 -10.62 -2.37 -19.31
C LYS A 372 -12.00 -2.34 -18.63
N LEU A 373 -12.06 -2.35 -17.31
CA LEU A 373 -13.31 -2.23 -16.57
C LEU A 373 -13.99 -0.88 -16.81
N LEU A 374 -13.23 0.22 -16.79
CA LEU A 374 -13.76 1.56 -17.12
C LEU A 374 -14.28 1.62 -18.55
N THR A 375 -13.54 1.06 -19.53
CA THR A 375 -13.99 0.97 -20.92
C THR A 375 -15.26 0.12 -21.07
N ALA A 376 -15.46 -0.87 -20.21
CA ALA A 376 -16.68 -1.68 -20.16
C ALA A 376 -17.85 -0.98 -19.42
N GLY A 377 -17.68 0.29 -19.02
CA GLY A 377 -18.72 1.12 -18.38
C GLY A 377 -18.91 0.82 -16.89
N ILE A 378 -17.88 0.33 -16.21
CA ILE A 378 -17.86 0.21 -14.74
C ILE A 378 -17.41 1.54 -14.14
N GLU A 379 -18.11 2.03 -13.14
CA GLU A 379 -17.79 3.27 -12.42
C GLU A 379 -16.54 3.05 -11.54
N LEU A 380 -15.64 4.05 -11.48
CA LEU A 380 -14.38 3.96 -10.73
C LEU A 380 -14.64 3.77 -9.22
N GLU A 381 -15.70 4.37 -8.70
CA GLU A 381 -16.12 4.32 -7.30
C GLU A 381 -16.47 2.90 -6.82
N ARG A 382 -16.76 2.00 -7.75
CA ARG A 382 -17.00 0.57 -7.48
C ARG A 382 -15.72 -0.25 -7.45
N ILE A 383 -14.60 0.30 -7.91
CA ILE A 383 -13.33 -0.41 -8.04
C ILE A 383 -12.41 0.02 -6.89
N ARG A 384 -12.01 -0.94 -6.06
CA ARG A 384 -11.04 -0.72 -4.99
C ARG A 384 -9.78 -1.55 -5.25
N PHE A 385 -8.66 -0.94 -5.02
CA PHE A 385 -7.34 -1.56 -5.11
C PHE A 385 -6.39 -0.87 -4.14
N ASP A 386 -5.38 -1.57 -3.67
CA ASP A 386 -4.33 -0.95 -2.87
C ASP A 386 -3.18 -0.53 -3.79
N PRO A 387 -2.76 0.73 -3.72
CA PRO A 387 -1.67 1.24 -4.55
C PRO A 387 -0.32 0.76 -3.98
N PHE A 388 0.09 -0.50 -4.26
CA PHE A 388 1.46 -0.96 -3.99
C PHE A 388 2.51 -0.28 -4.89
N THR A 389 2.11 0.73 -5.63
CA THR A 389 2.92 1.43 -6.63
C THR A 389 3.95 2.38 -6.04
N LEU A 390 3.98 2.56 -4.73
CA LEU A 390 5.02 3.34 -4.04
C LEU A 390 6.26 2.50 -3.66
N ASP A 391 6.29 1.21 -4.01
CA ASP A 391 7.42 0.30 -3.82
C ASP A 391 8.24 0.04 -5.10
#